data_38c709b29af96ec1f8c815618f58caed
#
_entry.id   38c709b29af96ec1f8c815618f58caed
#
_cell.length_a   1.000
_cell.length_b   1.000
_cell.length_c   1.000
_cell.angle_alpha   90.00
_cell.angle_beta   90.00
_cell.angle_gamma   90.00
#
_symmetry.space_group_name_H-M   'P 1'
#
loop_
_entity.id
_entity.type
_entity.pdbx_description
1 polymer ?
#
loop_
_entity_poly.entity_id
_entity_poly.type
_entity_poly.pdbx_seq_one_letter_code
_entity_poly.pdbx_strand_id
1 'polypeptide(L)'
;EGVAHERCGEIVVIAKQDYWFTHDWWNDESTAPDYQQTVDIHRKPGYDPRELFLAKGWRGSKPRIALKLLAKKLGMRSLLDVISTDAGLVRGSHGRTPSMGATSPIIIPPKNAAKPIDIIPATSFKELVLNWMNLT
;
A
#
# COMPACT_ATOMS: atom_id res chain seq x y z
N GLU A 1 -2.35 -22.81 4.66
CA GLU A 1 -2.91 -22.00 3.68
C GLU A 1 -1.88 -21.21 2.85
N GLY A 2 -0.84 -21.87 2.32
CA GLY A 2 0.09 -21.31 1.34
C GLY A 2 1.19 -20.38 1.87
N VAL A 3 1.16 -20.00 3.15
CA VAL A 3 2.19 -19.13 3.76
C VAL A 3 3.32 -19.92 4.44
N ALA A 4 3.15 -21.21 4.70
CA ALA A 4 4.21 -22.06 5.23
C ALA A 4 5.13 -22.51 4.09
N HIS A 5 6.22 -21.80 3.87
CA HIS A 5 7.18 -22.04 2.81
C HIS A 5 8.60 -21.76 3.32
N GLU A 6 9.62 -22.41 2.80
CA GLU A 6 11.02 -22.25 3.19
C GLU A 6 11.55 -20.80 3.12
N ARG A 7 10.93 -19.95 2.28
CA ARG A 7 11.23 -18.52 2.13
C ARG A 7 10.38 -17.61 3.03
N CYS A 8 9.49 -18.18 3.83
CA CYS A 8 8.71 -17.42 4.79
C CYS A 8 9.50 -17.22 6.07
N GLY A 9 9.21 -16.14 6.80
CA GLY A 9 9.73 -15.99 8.15
C GLY A 9 9.11 -17.00 9.12
N GLU A 10 9.75 -17.19 10.25
CA GLU A 10 9.29 -18.10 11.30
C GLU A 10 7.96 -17.69 11.92
N ILE A 11 7.66 -16.39 11.86
CA ILE A 11 6.42 -15.80 12.36
C ILE A 11 5.76 -15.00 11.27
N VAL A 12 4.51 -15.31 10.97
CA VAL A 12 3.66 -14.56 10.04
C VAL A 12 2.56 -13.89 10.85
N VAL A 13 2.54 -12.56 10.83
CA VAL A 13 1.52 -11.77 11.52
C VAL A 13 0.55 -11.20 10.50
N ILE A 14 -0.74 -11.46 10.69
CA ILE A 14 -1.81 -11.00 9.80
C ILE A 14 -2.71 -10.05 10.59
N ALA A 15 -2.93 -8.85 10.06
CA ALA A 15 -3.82 -7.88 10.67
C ALA A 15 -5.27 -8.41 10.68
N LYS A 16 -6.03 -8.06 11.71
CA LYS A 16 -7.48 -8.29 11.75
C LYS A 16 -8.16 -7.53 10.62
N GLN A 17 -9.38 -7.91 10.29
CA GLN A 17 -10.21 -7.15 9.37
C GLN A 17 -10.35 -5.71 9.87
N ASP A 18 -10.33 -4.75 8.94
CA ASP A 18 -10.39 -3.31 9.20
C ASP A 18 -9.20 -2.71 9.99
N TYR A 19 -8.11 -3.48 10.14
CA TYR A 19 -6.86 -3.06 10.75
C TYR A 19 -5.70 -3.23 9.77
N TRP A 20 -4.65 -2.44 9.97
CA TRP A 20 -3.38 -2.57 9.25
C TRP A 20 -2.22 -2.26 10.20
N PHE A 21 -1.02 -2.73 9.87
CA PHE A 21 0.18 -2.46 10.63
C PHE A 21 0.82 -1.16 10.13
N THR A 22 1.04 -0.22 11.05
CA THR A 22 1.85 0.96 10.78
C THR A 22 3.32 0.61 10.78
N HIS A 23 4.16 1.46 10.18
CA HIS A 23 5.62 1.30 10.21
C HIS A 23 6.25 1.88 11.49
N ASP A 24 5.44 2.41 12.39
CA ASP A 24 5.92 3.04 13.62
C ASP A 24 6.41 1.95 14.59
N TRP A 25 7.67 1.97 14.92
CA TRP A 25 8.31 1.07 15.89
C TRP A 25 8.62 1.78 17.22
N TRP A 26 8.34 3.07 17.31
CA TRP A 26 8.48 3.90 18.50
C TRP A 26 7.14 4.06 19.21
N ASN A 27 7.20 4.17 20.53
CA ASN A 27 6.00 4.38 21.38
C ASN A 27 5.73 5.86 21.68
N ASP A 28 6.73 6.73 21.46
CA ASP A 28 6.67 8.15 21.72
C ASP A 28 7.07 8.92 20.45
N GLU A 29 6.20 9.80 19.99
CA GLU A 29 6.41 10.63 18.80
C GLU A 29 7.66 11.52 18.91
N SER A 30 8.13 11.85 20.12
CA SER A 30 9.37 12.59 20.31
C SER A 30 10.62 11.80 19.93
N THR A 31 10.53 10.48 19.92
CA THR A 31 11.60 9.56 19.51
C THR A 31 11.50 9.12 18.05
N ALA A 32 10.49 9.60 17.34
CA ALA A 32 10.28 9.29 15.94
C ALA A 32 11.47 9.74 15.08
N PRO A 33 11.91 8.95 14.11
CA PRO A 33 12.99 9.34 13.21
C PRO A 33 12.58 10.53 12.34
N ASP A 34 13.55 11.34 11.91
CA ASP A 34 13.35 12.56 11.12
C ASP A 34 12.69 12.26 9.74
N TYR A 35 12.80 11.05 9.26
CA TYR A 35 12.18 10.61 7.99
C TYR A 35 10.74 10.15 8.11
N GLN A 36 10.17 10.00 9.32
CA GLN A 36 8.79 9.51 9.51
C GLN A 36 7.77 10.27 8.65
N GLN A 37 7.90 11.59 8.60
CA GLN A 37 6.98 12.49 7.90
C GLN A 37 7.42 12.82 6.46
N THR A 38 8.42 12.10 5.94
CA THR A 38 8.97 12.36 4.62
C THR A 38 8.37 11.44 3.56
N VAL A 39 8.27 11.95 2.35
CA VAL A 39 8.05 11.14 1.15
C VAL A 39 9.41 10.57 0.74
N ASP A 40 9.80 9.45 1.31
CA ASP A 40 11.08 8.82 1.02
C ASP A 40 11.04 7.31 1.30
N ILE A 41 10.46 6.57 0.36
CA ILE A 41 10.30 5.12 0.43
C ILE A 41 11.62 4.37 0.54
N HIS A 42 12.75 4.98 0.12
CA HIS A 42 14.06 4.34 0.19
C HIS A 42 14.67 4.36 1.59
N ARG A 43 14.15 5.19 2.48
CA ARG A 43 14.58 5.27 3.88
C ARG A 43 13.68 4.46 4.82
N LYS A 44 12.45 4.19 4.38
CA LYS A 44 11.49 3.42 5.16
C LYS A 44 11.58 1.95 4.78
N PRO A 45 11.43 1.04 5.74
CA PRO A 45 11.39 -0.40 5.47
C PRO A 45 10.04 -0.76 4.80
N GLY A 46 10.00 -0.76 3.50
CA GLY A 46 8.80 -1.02 2.71
C GLY A 46 7.99 0.23 2.40
N TYR A 47 6.78 0.04 1.91
CA TYR A 47 5.87 1.11 1.51
C TYR A 47 4.95 1.51 2.66
N ASP A 48 4.95 2.79 3.02
CA ASP A 48 4.02 3.35 4.00
C ASP A 48 2.85 4.03 3.27
N PRO A 49 1.63 3.48 3.33
CA PRO A 49 0.48 4.06 2.63
C PRO A 49 0.13 5.47 3.10
N ARG A 50 0.61 5.93 4.26
CA ARG A 50 0.45 7.33 4.72
C ARG A 50 1.14 8.34 3.79
N GLU A 51 2.13 7.92 2.99
CA GLU A 51 2.79 8.80 2.00
C GLU A 51 1.85 9.35 0.92
N LEU A 52 0.66 8.74 0.75
CA LEU A 52 -0.37 9.25 -0.15
C LEU A 52 -1.12 10.47 0.41
N PHE A 53 -0.96 10.78 1.70
CA PHE A 53 -1.74 11.81 2.38
C PHE A 53 -0.86 12.96 2.85
N LEU A 54 -1.15 14.16 2.36
CA LEU A 54 -0.47 15.36 2.84
C LEU A 54 -0.92 15.72 4.27
N ALA A 55 0.03 16.22 5.06
CA ALA A 55 -0.26 16.76 6.36
C ALA A 55 -1.21 17.96 6.27
N LYS A 56 -2.05 18.14 7.27
CA LYS A 56 -2.93 19.31 7.37
C LYS A 56 -2.14 20.59 7.68
N GLY A 57 -2.73 21.73 7.34
CA GLY A 57 -2.17 23.05 7.64
C GLY A 57 -0.91 23.39 6.86
N TRP A 58 -0.04 24.19 7.46
CA TRP A 58 1.17 24.70 6.80
C TRP A 58 2.12 23.60 6.32
N ARG A 59 2.26 22.50 7.05
CA ARG A 59 3.19 21.42 6.72
C ARG A 59 2.93 20.83 5.33
N GLY A 60 1.68 20.55 4.98
CA GLY A 60 1.28 20.01 3.67
C GLY A 60 0.91 21.09 2.65
N SER A 61 1.17 22.37 2.93
CA SER A 61 0.79 23.45 2.03
C SER A 61 1.65 23.50 0.76
N LYS A 62 1.03 23.83 -0.37
CA LYS A 62 1.72 23.92 -1.66
C LYS A 62 2.93 24.89 -1.65
N PRO A 63 2.86 26.11 -1.04
CA PRO A 63 4.02 27.00 -1.01
C PRO A 63 5.18 26.41 -0.20
N ARG A 64 4.92 25.72 0.91
CA ARG A 64 5.99 25.07 1.68
C ARG A 64 6.63 23.93 0.88
N ILE A 65 5.85 23.12 0.18
CA ILE A 65 6.35 22.06 -0.70
C ILE A 65 7.25 22.65 -1.78
N ALA A 66 6.79 23.71 -2.47
CA ALA A 66 7.56 24.40 -3.50
C ALA A 66 8.89 24.96 -2.96
N LEU A 67 8.89 25.59 -1.77
CA LEU A 67 10.09 26.09 -1.13
C LEU A 67 11.09 24.96 -0.82
N LYS A 68 10.62 23.83 -0.32
CA LYS A 68 11.47 22.66 -0.04
C LYS A 68 12.08 22.07 -1.32
N LEU A 69 11.30 21.97 -2.39
CA LEU A 69 11.78 21.51 -3.68
C LEU A 69 12.81 22.47 -4.28
N LEU A 70 12.60 23.78 -4.14
CA LEU A 70 13.56 24.80 -4.56
C LEU A 70 14.87 24.70 -3.76
N ALA A 71 14.79 24.57 -2.45
CA ALA A 71 15.95 24.36 -1.59
C ALA A 71 16.75 23.12 -2.01
N LYS A 72 16.06 22.01 -2.31
CA LYS A 72 16.69 20.79 -2.82
C LYS A 72 17.36 21.03 -4.19
N LYS A 73 16.72 21.78 -5.09
CA LYS A 73 17.29 22.16 -6.39
C LYS A 73 18.54 23.03 -6.27
N LEU A 74 18.62 23.84 -5.23
CA LEU A 74 19.78 24.68 -4.92
C LEU A 74 20.89 23.92 -4.17
N GLY A 75 20.79 22.59 -4.07
CA GLY A 75 21.80 21.74 -3.41
C GLY A 75 21.73 21.70 -1.89
N MET A 76 20.73 22.34 -1.27
CA MET A 76 20.55 22.27 0.17
C MET A 76 19.91 20.95 0.59
N ARG A 77 20.37 20.37 1.71
CA ARG A 77 19.72 19.20 2.30
C ARG A 77 18.32 19.60 2.80
N SER A 78 17.30 19.20 2.10
CA SER A 78 15.91 19.45 2.45
C SER A 78 15.11 18.17 2.42
N LEU A 79 14.59 17.75 3.57
CA LEU A 79 13.66 16.64 3.67
C LEU A 79 12.27 17.08 3.25
N LEU A 80 11.58 16.28 2.44
CA LEU A 80 10.21 16.55 2.02
C LEU A 80 9.23 15.99 3.08
N ASP A 81 9.24 16.58 4.26
CA ASP A 81 8.46 16.22 5.44
C ASP A 81 7.04 16.80 5.39
N VAL A 82 6.24 16.28 4.48
CA VAL A 82 4.93 16.85 4.12
C VAL A 82 3.77 15.88 4.30
N ILE A 83 4.05 14.64 4.67
CA ILE A 83 3.00 13.62 4.83
C ILE A 83 2.36 13.68 6.22
N SER A 84 1.14 13.15 6.29
CA SER A 84 0.43 12.96 7.55
C SER A 84 0.95 11.72 8.28
N THR A 85 1.03 11.81 9.60
CA THR A 85 1.28 10.64 10.49
C THR A 85 -0.01 9.99 10.96
N ASP A 86 -1.17 10.52 10.58
CA ASP A 86 -2.47 10.00 10.97
C ASP A 86 -2.78 8.68 10.25
N ALA A 87 -2.64 7.57 10.97
CA ALA A 87 -2.92 6.23 10.48
C ALA A 87 -4.40 6.03 10.10
N GLY A 88 -5.32 6.79 10.68
CA GLY A 88 -6.75 6.71 10.40
C GLY A 88 -7.16 7.20 9.01
N LEU A 89 -6.25 7.84 8.26
CA LEU A 89 -6.49 8.24 6.87
C LEU A 89 -6.43 7.05 5.91
N VAL A 90 -5.71 6.00 6.26
CA VAL A 90 -5.61 4.78 5.46
C VAL A 90 -6.87 3.95 5.66
N ARG A 91 -7.71 3.89 4.64
CA ARG A 91 -8.99 3.19 4.67
C ARG A 91 -8.95 1.80 4.04
N GLY A 92 -7.85 1.41 3.45
CA GLY A 92 -7.64 0.11 2.84
C GLY A 92 -6.16 -0.17 2.66
N SER A 93 -5.79 -1.41 2.79
CA SER A 93 -4.45 -1.92 2.57
C SER A 93 -4.55 -3.32 1.97
N HIS A 94 -3.42 -3.89 1.56
CA HIS A 94 -3.36 -5.23 0.96
C HIS A 94 -2.55 -6.20 1.85
N GLY A 95 -2.50 -7.46 1.46
CA GLY A 95 -1.69 -8.48 2.12
C GLY A 95 -2.52 -9.50 2.90
N ARG A 96 -3.81 -9.28 3.07
CA ARG A 96 -4.73 -10.25 3.66
C ARG A 96 -5.61 -10.89 2.59
N THR A 97 -5.85 -12.20 2.70
CA THR A 97 -6.87 -12.88 1.90
C THR A 97 -8.24 -12.27 2.24
N PRO A 98 -8.99 -11.75 1.26
CA PRO A 98 -10.31 -11.21 1.53
C PRO A 98 -11.25 -12.31 2.02
N SER A 99 -12.13 -11.96 2.93
CA SER A 99 -13.31 -12.81 3.23
C SER A 99 -14.24 -12.80 2.01
N MET A 100 -14.84 -13.94 1.72
CA MET A 100 -15.80 -14.09 0.62
C MET A 100 -16.88 -13.02 0.70
N GLY A 101 -17.16 -12.36 -0.41
CA GLY A 101 -18.20 -11.32 -0.48
C GLY A 101 -17.73 -9.99 -1.03
N ALA A 102 -18.21 -8.89 -0.46
CA ALA A 102 -18.02 -7.53 -0.99
C ALA A 102 -16.55 -7.05 -1.13
N THR A 103 -15.61 -7.70 -0.46
CA THR A 103 -14.18 -7.37 -0.51
C THR A 103 -13.38 -8.27 -1.46
N SER A 104 -14.03 -9.24 -2.09
CA SER A 104 -13.36 -10.13 -3.05
C SER A 104 -13.11 -9.40 -4.37
N PRO A 105 -11.99 -9.71 -5.07
CA PRO A 105 -11.79 -9.26 -6.43
C PRO A 105 -12.92 -9.74 -7.35
N ILE A 106 -13.26 -8.93 -8.34
CA ILE A 106 -14.28 -9.28 -9.34
C ILE A 106 -13.63 -9.45 -10.71
N ILE A 107 -14.19 -10.35 -11.51
CA ILE A 107 -13.80 -10.57 -12.91
C ILE A 107 -14.98 -10.15 -13.80
N ILE A 108 -14.72 -9.24 -14.71
CA ILE A 108 -15.67 -8.83 -15.73
C ILE A 108 -15.21 -9.41 -17.06
N PRO A 109 -15.86 -10.48 -17.57
CA PRO A 109 -15.44 -11.11 -18.82
C PRO A 109 -15.74 -10.22 -20.03
N PRO A 110 -15.02 -10.42 -21.17
CA PRO A 110 -15.37 -9.80 -22.43
C PRO A 110 -16.81 -10.17 -22.84
N LYS A 111 -17.47 -9.30 -23.65
CA LYS A 111 -18.87 -9.42 -24.01
C LYS A 111 -19.27 -10.78 -24.60
N ASN A 112 -18.35 -11.39 -25.36
CA ASN A 112 -18.59 -12.67 -26.06
C ASN A 112 -17.89 -13.87 -25.39
N ALA A 113 -17.25 -13.66 -24.24
CA ALA A 113 -16.58 -14.76 -23.53
C ALA A 113 -17.59 -15.57 -22.72
N ALA A 114 -17.32 -16.86 -22.59
CA ALA A 114 -18.06 -17.70 -21.67
C ALA A 114 -17.92 -17.14 -20.25
N LYS A 115 -19.03 -16.87 -19.60
CA LYS A 115 -19.04 -16.37 -18.22
C LYS A 115 -18.63 -17.49 -17.29
N PRO A 116 -17.66 -17.28 -16.41
CA PRO A 116 -17.38 -18.23 -15.35
C PRO A 116 -18.63 -18.37 -14.47
N ILE A 117 -18.95 -19.58 -14.11
CA ILE A 117 -20.21 -19.91 -13.42
C ILE A 117 -20.08 -19.67 -11.92
N ASP A 118 -18.85 -19.56 -11.39
CA ASP A 118 -18.63 -19.53 -9.94
C ASP A 118 -17.35 -18.79 -9.55
N ILE A 119 -16.99 -18.87 -8.29
CA ILE A 119 -15.76 -18.34 -7.72
C ILE A 119 -14.56 -19.07 -8.31
N ILE A 120 -13.65 -18.32 -8.91
CA ILE A 120 -12.45 -18.83 -9.53
C ILE A 120 -11.25 -18.56 -8.62
N PRO A 121 -10.40 -19.56 -8.34
CA PRO A 121 -9.14 -19.32 -7.68
C PRO A 121 -8.26 -18.35 -8.48
N ALA A 122 -7.59 -17.42 -7.81
CA ALA A 122 -6.71 -16.45 -8.48
C ALA A 122 -5.60 -17.14 -9.32
N THR A 123 -5.19 -18.34 -8.93
CA THR A 123 -4.21 -19.16 -9.67
C THR A 123 -4.70 -19.61 -11.05
N SER A 124 -6.01 -19.72 -11.28
CA SER A 124 -6.61 -20.10 -12.56
C SER A 124 -6.86 -18.90 -13.49
N PHE A 125 -6.57 -17.68 -13.04
CA PHE A 125 -6.88 -16.48 -13.81
C PHE A 125 -6.10 -16.41 -15.13
N LYS A 126 -4.82 -16.82 -15.13
CA LYS A 126 -3.99 -16.87 -16.34
C LYS A 126 -4.63 -17.73 -17.42
N GLU A 127 -5.01 -18.95 -17.09
CA GLU A 127 -5.61 -19.91 -18.04
C GLU A 127 -6.95 -19.40 -18.57
N LEU A 128 -7.74 -18.79 -17.68
CA LEU A 128 -9.00 -18.17 -18.06
C LEU A 128 -8.81 -17.08 -19.12
N VAL A 129 -7.82 -16.20 -18.93
CA VAL A 129 -7.52 -15.13 -19.89
C VAL A 129 -7.01 -15.69 -21.22
N LEU A 130 -6.11 -16.68 -21.19
CA LEU A 130 -5.59 -17.32 -22.40
C LEU A 130 -6.71 -17.99 -23.20
N ASN A 131 -7.65 -18.65 -22.54
CA ASN A 131 -8.84 -19.24 -23.17
C ASN A 131 -9.70 -18.17 -23.85
N TRP A 132 -9.93 -17.04 -23.20
CA TRP A 132 -10.68 -15.92 -23.83
C TRP A 132 -9.98 -15.32 -25.04
N MET A 133 -8.66 -15.42 -25.10
CA MET A 133 -7.84 -14.93 -26.22
C MET A 133 -7.63 -16.01 -27.30
N ASN A 134 -8.16 -17.23 -27.14
CA ASN A 134 -7.92 -18.39 -28.01
C ASN A 134 -6.42 -18.70 -28.17
N LEU A 135 -5.65 -18.61 -27.08
CA LEU A 135 -4.20 -18.84 -27.05
C LEU A 135 -3.81 -20.13 -26.31
N THR A 136 -4.75 -21.03 -26.10
CA THR A 136 -4.55 -22.36 -25.50
C THR A 136 -4.71 -23.45 -26.53
#